data_0aad009c63e3db77fe661f87b3be9920
#
_entry.id   0aad009c63e3db77fe661f87b3be9920
#
_cell.length_a   1.000
_cell.length_b   1.000
_cell.length_c   1.000
_cell.angle_alpha   90.00
_cell.angle_beta   90.00
_cell.angle_gamma   90.00
#
_symmetry.space_group_name_H-M   'P 1'
#
loop_
_entity.id
_entity.type
_entity.pdbx_description
1 polymer ?
#
loop_
_entity_poly.entity_id
_entity_poly.type
_entity_poly.pdbx_seq_one_letter_code
_entity_poly.pdbx_strand_id
1 'polypeptide(L)'
;EIGLGIPAEPLFRSSVLGYLGDVEMNDTIYQNTRRFVWSEDNPCFFRGKAGEGIGGPHIGYDMPWPMSIMMKCFTAQSDDEIRWCMKTLLNTDAGMGFIHESFHKDDASKYTRAWFAWQNTLFGELVIKLINDGKVDLLNSL
;
A
#
# COMPACT_ATOMS: atom_id res chain seq x y z
N GLU A 1 -9.35 -8.48 22.91
CA GLU A 1 -8.42 -9.33 22.13
C GLU A 1 -9.25 -10.39 21.42
N ILE A 2 -9.51 -10.19 20.16
CA ILE A 2 -9.86 -11.32 19.30
C ILE A 2 -8.53 -11.95 18.95
N GLY A 3 -8.13 -12.96 19.73
CA GLY A 3 -6.88 -13.68 19.59
C GLY A 3 -6.83 -14.52 18.33
N LEU A 4 -6.55 -13.90 17.21
CA LEU A 4 -6.24 -14.60 15.97
C LEU A 4 -4.76 -14.48 15.57
N GLY A 5 -3.88 -14.07 16.48
CA GLY A 5 -2.43 -14.14 16.26
C GLY A 5 -1.90 -13.41 15.02
N ILE A 6 -2.61 -12.38 14.54
CA ILE A 6 -2.28 -11.66 13.30
C ILE A 6 -2.12 -10.18 13.65
N PRO A 7 -0.91 -9.72 14.02
CA PRO A 7 -0.75 -8.44 14.71
C PRO A 7 -0.88 -7.18 13.87
N ALA A 8 -0.68 -7.21 12.59
CA ALA A 8 -0.70 -6.00 11.76
C ALA A 8 -1.63 -6.09 10.55
N GLU A 9 -2.10 -7.24 10.25
CA GLU A 9 -2.91 -7.55 9.08
C GLU A 9 -4.37 -7.07 9.15
N PRO A 10 -5.00 -6.79 10.33
CA PRO A 10 -6.32 -6.19 10.36
C PRO A 10 -6.41 -4.86 9.61
N LEU A 11 -5.33 -4.12 9.62
CA LEU A 11 -5.23 -2.79 9.02
C LEU A 11 -5.19 -2.83 7.50
N PHE A 12 -4.68 -3.92 6.98
CA PHE A 12 -4.65 -4.25 5.57
C PHE A 12 -6.03 -4.74 5.09
N ARG A 13 -6.74 -5.49 5.92
CA ARG A 13 -8.06 -6.06 5.61
C ARG A 13 -9.14 -5.00 5.40
N SER A 14 -9.09 -3.87 6.08
CA SER A 14 -10.07 -2.81 5.86
C SER A 14 -10.02 -2.27 4.43
N SER A 15 -8.83 -2.16 3.85
CA SER A 15 -8.66 -1.79 2.45
C SER A 15 -9.15 -2.88 1.51
N VAL A 16 -8.97 -4.15 1.86
CA VAL A 16 -9.49 -5.31 1.09
C VAL A 16 -11.01 -5.31 1.02
N LEU A 17 -11.70 -5.00 2.11
CA LEU A 17 -13.17 -4.92 2.11
C LEU A 17 -13.70 -3.88 1.11
N GLY A 18 -13.07 -2.72 1.03
CA GLY A 18 -13.41 -1.71 0.02
C GLY A 18 -13.08 -2.17 -1.41
N TYR A 19 -11.94 -2.84 -1.59
CA TYR A 19 -11.52 -3.37 -2.89
C TYR A 19 -12.48 -4.46 -3.42
N LEU A 20 -12.94 -5.35 -2.54
CA LEU A 20 -13.87 -6.42 -2.90
C LEU A 20 -15.33 -5.95 -3.04
N GLY A 21 -15.63 -4.70 -2.69
CA GLY A 21 -16.98 -4.16 -2.74
C GLY A 21 -17.90 -4.64 -1.60
N ASP A 22 -17.34 -5.25 -0.57
CA ASP A 22 -18.11 -5.73 0.59
C ASP A 22 -18.58 -4.57 1.50
N VAL A 23 -17.97 -3.39 1.35
CA VAL A 23 -18.28 -2.18 2.10
C VAL A 23 -18.32 -1.00 1.14
N GLU A 24 -19.33 -0.16 1.27
CA GLU A 24 -19.44 1.07 0.50
C GLU A 24 -18.28 2.02 0.85
N MET A 25 -17.66 2.61 -0.19
CA MET A 25 -16.50 3.49 -0.01
C MET A 25 -16.76 4.73 0.83
N ASN A 26 -18.03 5.16 0.94
CA ASN A 26 -18.48 6.29 1.76
C ASN A 26 -18.96 5.87 3.16
N ASP A 27 -18.90 4.59 3.51
CA ASP A 27 -19.26 4.12 4.85
C ASP A 27 -18.39 4.80 5.91
N THR A 28 -19.03 5.32 6.96
CA THR A 28 -18.35 6.10 8.00
C THR A 28 -17.34 5.28 8.79
N ILE A 29 -17.65 4.01 9.08
CA ILE A 29 -16.76 3.11 9.82
C ILE A 29 -15.55 2.79 8.94
N TYR A 30 -15.79 2.48 7.66
CA TYR A 30 -14.72 2.24 6.68
C TYR A 30 -13.78 3.45 6.57
N GLN A 31 -14.32 4.66 6.39
CA GLN A 31 -13.52 5.87 6.26
C GLN A 31 -12.75 6.23 7.54
N ASN A 32 -13.34 6.01 8.70
CA ASN A 32 -12.65 6.22 9.97
C ASN A 32 -11.51 5.20 10.15
N THR A 33 -11.76 3.93 9.82
CA THR A 33 -10.75 2.89 9.86
C THR A 33 -9.62 3.18 8.87
N ARG A 34 -9.95 3.56 7.63
CA ARG A 34 -8.97 3.93 6.60
C ARG A 34 -8.09 5.10 7.07
N ARG A 35 -8.66 6.11 7.70
CA ARG A 35 -7.92 7.25 8.26
C ARG A 35 -7.01 6.85 9.41
N PHE A 36 -7.50 6.01 10.32
CA PHE A 36 -6.72 5.50 11.45
C PHE A 36 -5.51 4.68 10.97
N VAL A 37 -5.71 3.73 10.05
CA VAL A 37 -4.61 2.83 9.62
C VAL A 37 -3.50 3.56 8.89
N TRP A 38 -3.81 4.71 8.26
CA TRP A 38 -2.87 5.58 7.55
C TRP A 38 -2.48 6.81 8.39
N SER A 39 -2.43 6.67 9.70
CA SER A 39 -2.02 7.72 10.64
C SER A 39 -0.99 7.21 11.64
N GLU A 40 -0.35 8.13 12.33
CA GLU A 40 0.65 7.82 13.37
C GLU A 40 0.05 7.21 14.64
N ASP A 41 -1.29 7.19 14.76
CA ASP A 41 -1.99 6.45 15.82
C ASP A 41 -1.90 4.93 15.60
N ASN A 42 -1.60 4.49 14.38
CA ASN A 42 -1.33 3.11 14.05
C ASN A 42 0.15 2.79 14.28
N PRO A 43 0.53 1.94 15.24
CA PRO A 43 1.93 1.62 15.54
C PRO A 43 2.67 0.90 14.41
N CYS A 44 1.97 0.44 13.38
CA CYS A 44 2.54 -0.20 12.19
C CYS A 44 2.54 0.72 10.96
N PHE A 45 2.13 1.98 11.11
CA PHE A 45 2.29 2.98 10.05
C PHE A 45 3.68 3.61 10.17
N PHE A 46 4.42 3.62 9.08
CA PHE A 46 5.76 4.17 9.02
C PHE A 46 5.82 5.23 7.93
N ARG A 47 6.38 6.40 8.27
CA ARG A 47 6.56 7.53 7.36
C ARG A 47 7.99 8.01 7.42
N GLY A 48 8.60 8.22 6.25
CA GLY A 48 9.97 8.71 6.13
C GLY A 48 10.28 9.34 4.79
N LYS A 49 11.56 9.50 4.50
CA LYS A 49 12.03 10.21 3.30
C LYS A 49 11.82 9.43 2.01
N ALA A 50 11.89 8.12 2.04
CA ALA A 50 11.70 7.27 0.86
C ALA A 50 10.22 7.04 0.57
N GLY A 51 9.38 7.01 1.61
CA GLY A 51 7.94 6.83 1.45
C GLY A 51 7.25 6.55 2.78
N GLU A 52 5.95 6.27 2.68
CA GLU A 52 5.14 5.87 3.83
C GLU A 52 4.27 4.68 3.48
N GLY A 53 3.88 3.93 4.50
CA GLY A 53 3.01 2.77 4.33
C GLY A 53 2.82 2.01 5.63
N ILE A 54 2.01 0.97 5.55
CA ILE A 54 1.73 0.09 6.68
C ILE A 54 2.67 -1.11 6.57
N GLY A 55 3.37 -1.41 7.66
CA GLY A 55 4.22 -2.59 7.79
C GLY A 55 3.72 -3.56 8.84
N GLY A 56 4.64 -4.29 9.45
CA GLY A 56 4.33 -5.23 10.51
C GLY A 56 5.58 -5.67 11.26
N PRO A 57 5.43 -6.19 12.49
CA PRO A 57 6.58 -6.50 13.34
C PRO A 57 7.45 -7.64 12.83
N HIS A 58 6.93 -8.52 11.97
CA HIS A 58 7.66 -9.70 11.51
C HIS A 58 8.78 -9.40 10.48
N ILE A 59 8.70 -8.25 9.80
CA ILE A 59 9.77 -7.78 8.90
C ILE A 59 10.60 -6.66 9.51
N GLY A 60 10.28 -6.25 10.74
CA GLY A 60 10.93 -5.17 11.47
C GLY A 60 10.18 -3.85 11.41
N TYR A 61 10.49 -2.98 12.37
CA TYR A 61 9.98 -1.62 12.39
C TYR A 61 10.61 -0.78 11.28
N ASP A 62 9.93 0.30 10.92
CA ASP A 62 10.36 1.23 9.86
C ASP A 62 10.37 0.64 8.44
N MET A 63 9.72 -0.52 8.27
CA MET A 63 9.66 -1.27 7.01
C MET A 63 8.22 -1.31 6.47
N PRO A 64 7.74 -0.25 5.78
CA PRO A 64 6.44 -0.30 5.11
C PRO A 64 6.40 -1.36 4.00
N TRP A 65 5.22 -1.93 3.80
CA TRP A 65 4.94 -2.87 2.74
C TRP A 65 4.36 -2.17 1.51
N PRO A 66 4.96 -2.31 0.33
CA PRO A 66 4.39 -1.82 -0.92
C PRO A 66 2.95 -2.29 -1.14
N MET A 67 2.61 -3.49 -0.68
CA MET A 67 1.25 -4.02 -0.76
C MET A 67 0.21 -3.11 -0.07
N SER A 68 0.56 -2.47 1.04
CA SER A 68 -0.33 -1.51 1.70
C SER A 68 -0.61 -0.29 0.82
N ILE A 69 0.41 0.16 0.09
CA ILE A 69 0.30 1.28 -0.85
C ILE A 69 -0.55 0.88 -2.07
N MET A 70 -0.38 -0.35 -2.57
CA MET A 70 -1.24 -0.88 -3.65
C MET A 70 -2.70 -0.95 -3.22
N MET A 71 -2.99 -1.45 -2.02
CA MET A 71 -4.36 -1.50 -1.50
C MET A 71 -4.96 -0.11 -1.30
N LYS A 72 -4.15 0.87 -0.87
CA LYS A 72 -4.55 2.28 -0.85
C LYS A 72 -4.91 2.77 -2.25
N CYS A 73 -4.11 2.42 -3.24
CA CYS A 73 -4.33 2.78 -4.64
C CYS A 73 -5.60 2.13 -5.23
N PHE A 74 -5.82 0.83 -4.97
CA PHE A 74 -7.04 0.13 -5.38
C PHE A 74 -8.32 0.80 -4.87
N THR A 75 -8.24 1.42 -3.71
CA THR A 75 -9.36 2.11 -3.03
C THR A 75 -9.21 3.62 -3.05
N ALA A 76 -8.43 4.15 -3.97
CA ALA A 76 -8.21 5.60 -4.09
C ALA A 76 -9.47 6.33 -4.49
N GLN A 77 -9.66 7.52 -3.94
CA GLN A 77 -10.83 8.37 -4.16
C GLN A 77 -10.52 9.58 -5.06
N SER A 78 -9.26 9.72 -5.47
CA SER A 78 -8.82 10.82 -6.35
C SER A 78 -7.62 10.41 -7.21
N ASP A 79 -7.44 11.10 -8.32
CA ASP A 79 -6.27 10.93 -9.20
C ASP A 79 -4.96 11.32 -8.50
N ASP A 80 -5.00 12.28 -7.59
CA ASP A 80 -3.83 12.68 -6.82
C ASP A 80 -3.38 11.56 -5.86
N GLU A 81 -4.32 10.84 -5.25
CA GLU A 81 -3.99 9.70 -4.41
C GLU A 81 -3.41 8.55 -5.24
N ILE A 82 -3.97 8.27 -6.42
CA ILE A 82 -3.42 7.27 -7.36
C ILE A 82 -2.00 7.66 -7.75
N ARG A 83 -1.79 8.91 -8.14
CA ARG A 83 -0.48 9.43 -8.53
C ARG A 83 0.56 9.30 -7.43
N TRP A 84 0.17 9.65 -6.21
CA TRP A 84 1.04 9.51 -5.05
C TRP A 84 1.42 8.04 -4.80
N CYS A 85 0.45 7.13 -4.80
CA CYS A 85 0.69 5.70 -4.61
C CYS A 85 1.64 5.15 -5.67
N MET A 86 1.36 5.40 -6.93
CA MET A 86 2.15 4.90 -8.05
C MET A 86 3.59 5.47 -8.02
N LYS A 87 3.76 6.76 -7.79
CA LYS A 87 5.10 7.36 -7.64
C LYS A 87 5.87 6.76 -6.47
N THR A 88 5.22 6.52 -5.34
CA THR A 88 5.88 5.89 -4.19
C THR A 88 6.35 4.48 -4.53
N LEU A 89 5.50 3.67 -5.18
CA LEU A 89 5.86 2.32 -5.60
C LEU A 89 7.04 2.30 -6.58
N LEU A 90 7.03 3.20 -7.57
CA LEU A 90 8.10 3.30 -8.58
C LEU A 90 9.42 3.83 -7.99
N ASN A 91 9.37 4.71 -6.99
CA ASN A 91 10.56 5.29 -6.36
C ASN A 91 11.17 4.40 -5.27
N THR A 92 10.51 3.31 -4.89
CA THR A 92 10.98 2.40 -3.83
C THR A 92 11.41 1.03 -4.34
N ASP A 93 11.62 0.89 -5.65
CA ASP A 93 12.10 -0.32 -6.31
C ASP A 93 13.63 -0.47 -6.25
N ALA A 94 14.34 0.48 -5.65
CA ALA A 94 15.81 0.53 -5.58
C ALA A 94 16.52 0.40 -6.94
N GLY A 95 15.85 0.78 -8.03
CA GLY A 95 16.35 0.64 -9.41
C GLY A 95 16.35 -0.79 -9.94
N MET A 96 15.67 -1.71 -9.27
CA MET A 96 15.62 -3.14 -9.64
C MET A 96 14.51 -3.45 -10.66
N GLY A 97 13.53 -2.56 -10.83
CA GLY A 97 12.38 -2.79 -11.69
C GLY A 97 11.39 -3.82 -11.14
N PHE A 98 11.47 -4.14 -9.86
CA PHE A 98 10.59 -5.08 -9.16
C PHE A 98 10.10 -4.50 -7.84
N ILE A 99 8.91 -4.87 -7.43
CA ILE A 99 8.38 -4.53 -6.13
C ILE A 99 8.92 -5.49 -5.09
N HIS A 100 9.56 -4.93 -4.05
CA HIS A 100 10.12 -5.67 -2.91
C HIS A 100 9.03 -6.09 -1.92
N GLU A 101 9.33 -7.00 -0.99
CA GLU A 101 8.42 -7.35 0.11
C GLU A 101 8.19 -6.13 1.01
N SER A 102 9.25 -5.41 1.37
CA SER A 102 9.20 -4.17 2.12
C SER A 102 10.39 -3.28 1.77
N PHE A 103 10.30 -2.00 2.10
CA PHE A 103 11.41 -1.05 1.99
C PHE A 103 11.53 -0.25 3.29
N HIS A 104 12.73 0.27 3.57
CA HIS A 104 12.92 1.13 4.74
C HIS A 104 12.38 2.54 4.45
N LYS A 105 11.56 3.07 5.35
CA LYS A 105 10.87 4.36 5.18
C LYS A 105 11.77 5.54 4.79
N ASP A 106 13.05 5.52 5.21
CA ASP A 106 14.01 6.60 4.95
C ASP A 106 15.04 6.28 3.87
N ASP A 107 15.15 5.02 3.43
CA ASP A 107 16.19 4.56 2.51
C ASP A 107 15.68 3.38 1.67
N ALA A 108 15.21 3.67 0.46
CA ALA A 108 14.66 2.66 -0.44
C ALA A 108 15.68 1.58 -0.85
N SER A 109 16.98 1.83 -0.71
CA SER A 109 18.01 0.81 -0.98
C SER A 109 18.06 -0.32 0.05
N LYS A 110 17.41 -0.12 1.20
CA LYS A 110 17.25 -1.13 2.25
C LYS A 110 15.88 -1.76 2.14
N TYR A 111 15.83 -2.99 1.66
CA TYR A 111 14.59 -3.72 1.42
C TYR A 111 14.72 -5.18 1.84
N THR A 112 13.57 -5.84 2.04
CA THR A 112 13.50 -7.29 2.19
C THR A 112 13.04 -7.91 0.87
N ARG A 113 13.60 -9.07 0.52
CA ARG A 113 13.28 -9.84 -0.69
C ARG A 113 13.22 -8.98 -1.96
N ALA A 114 14.31 -8.93 -2.70
CA ALA A 114 14.44 -8.14 -3.93
C ALA A 114 13.29 -8.38 -4.92
N TRP A 115 12.84 -9.62 -5.04
CA TRP A 115 11.68 -10.01 -5.81
C TRP A 115 10.70 -10.78 -4.90
N PHE A 116 9.46 -10.33 -4.85
CA PHE A 116 8.41 -10.95 -4.08
C PHE A 116 7.17 -11.17 -4.95
N ALA A 117 6.88 -12.42 -5.29
CA ALA A 117 5.86 -12.79 -6.28
C ALA A 117 4.49 -12.18 -5.97
N TRP A 118 4.06 -12.27 -4.73
CA TRP A 118 2.75 -11.77 -4.29
C TRP A 118 2.58 -10.28 -4.60
N GLN A 119 3.56 -9.46 -4.26
CA GLN A 119 3.47 -8.02 -4.52
C GLN A 119 3.59 -7.69 -6.00
N ASN A 120 4.43 -8.39 -6.75
CA ASN A 120 4.58 -8.13 -8.18
C ASN A 120 3.33 -8.53 -8.98
N THR A 121 2.64 -9.61 -8.58
CA THR A 121 1.35 -9.96 -9.20
C THR A 121 0.25 -8.96 -8.86
N LEU A 122 0.18 -8.50 -7.60
CA LEU A 122 -0.78 -7.49 -7.20
C LEU A 122 -0.52 -6.14 -7.89
N PHE A 123 0.74 -5.78 -8.09
CA PHE A 123 1.10 -4.58 -8.86
C PHE A 123 0.64 -4.68 -10.31
N GLY A 124 0.84 -5.84 -10.95
CA GLY A 124 0.32 -6.10 -12.30
C GLY A 124 -1.20 -5.96 -12.38
N GLU A 125 -1.93 -6.51 -11.41
CA GLU A 125 -3.38 -6.34 -11.30
C GLU A 125 -3.77 -4.88 -11.14
N LEU A 126 -3.07 -4.13 -10.29
CA LEU A 126 -3.31 -2.70 -10.09
C LEU A 126 -3.17 -1.91 -11.38
N VAL A 127 -2.10 -2.15 -12.15
CA VAL A 127 -1.89 -1.47 -13.44
C VAL A 127 -3.02 -1.79 -14.41
N ILE A 128 -3.42 -3.07 -14.53
CA ILE A 128 -4.54 -3.49 -15.39
C ILE A 128 -5.84 -2.80 -14.96
N LYS A 129 -6.12 -2.77 -13.65
CA LYS A 129 -7.30 -2.07 -13.13
C LYS A 129 -7.29 -0.58 -13.52
N LEU A 130 -6.18 0.11 -13.30
CA LEU A 130 -6.08 1.54 -13.63
C LEU A 130 -6.27 1.79 -15.14
N ILE A 131 -5.78 0.91 -16.00
CA ILE A 131 -6.02 0.98 -17.46
C ILE A 131 -7.51 0.82 -17.75
N ASN A 132 -8.16 -0.18 -17.16
CA ASN A 132 -9.60 -0.43 -17.33
C ASN A 132 -10.47 0.72 -16.80
N ASP A 133 -10.01 1.40 -15.75
CA ASP A 133 -10.66 2.60 -15.19
C ASP A 133 -10.36 3.88 -16.01
N GLY A 134 -9.69 3.77 -17.16
CA GLY A 134 -9.40 4.90 -18.05
C GLY A 134 -8.28 5.82 -17.55
N LYS A 135 -7.39 5.36 -16.67
CA LYS A 135 -6.30 6.16 -16.09
C LYS A 135 -4.99 6.11 -16.88
N VAL A 136 -5.04 5.77 -18.18
CA VAL A 136 -3.85 5.63 -19.03
C VAL A 136 -3.01 6.92 -19.09
N ASP A 137 -3.67 8.07 -19.24
CA ASP A 137 -2.97 9.37 -19.32
C ASP A 137 -2.29 9.70 -17.97
N LEU A 138 -2.93 9.34 -16.85
CA LEU A 138 -2.33 9.48 -15.53
C LEU A 138 -1.06 8.62 -15.42
N LEU A 139 -1.13 7.35 -15.82
CA LEU A 139 0.01 6.43 -15.78
C LEU A 139 1.17 6.93 -16.67
N ASN A 140 0.87 7.44 -17.86
CA ASN A 140 1.88 7.99 -18.76
C ASN A 140 2.52 9.30 -18.27
N SER A 141 1.92 9.95 -17.26
CA SER A 141 2.41 11.21 -16.67
C SER A 141 3.22 11.01 -15.38
N LEU A 142 3.48 9.75 -14.97
CA LEU A 142 4.29 9.43 -13.78
C LEU A 142 5.78 9.57 -14.09
#